data_12b77f48a92e02adcecc82f98caf665e
#
_entry.id   12b77f48a92e02adcecc82f98caf665e
#
_cell.length_a   1.000
_cell.length_b   1.000
_cell.length_c   1.000
_cell.angle_alpha   90.00
_cell.angle_beta   90.00
_cell.angle_gamma   90.00
#
_symmetry.space_group_name_H-M   'P 1'
#
loop_
_entity.id
_entity.type
_entity.pdbx_description
1 polymer ?
#
loop_
_entity_poly.entity_id
_entity_poly.type
_entity_poly.pdbx_seq_one_letter_code
_entity_poly.pdbx_strand_id
1 'polypeptide(L)'
;MIVAVVNASVRKSKALFPAEQRIAFIEEATAHLDNVRAAPFGVLLVDFAHQKGAVAIVKGLRAISDFEYETEMTQLNRYLASDLESVFIMASPQYSFLSSSGVKELATFGGHIDDLVPEGIGDRLKEELARQRTK
;
A
#
# COMPACT_ATOMS: atom_id res chain seq x y z
N MET A 1 1.84 14.78 -3.31
CA MET A 1 1.47 13.63 -2.43
C MET A 1 2.63 12.65 -2.36
N ILE A 2 2.85 11.99 -1.19
CA ILE A 2 3.89 10.98 -1.04
C ILE A 2 3.21 9.65 -0.70
N VAL A 3 3.44 8.61 -1.50
CA VAL A 3 3.00 7.25 -1.22
C VAL A 3 4.07 6.59 -0.35
N ALA A 4 3.76 6.36 0.91
CA ALA A 4 4.68 5.78 1.90
C ALA A 4 4.74 4.26 1.74
N VAL A 5 5.91 3.72 1.43
CA VAL A 5 6.13 2.28 1.23
C VAL A 5 6.93 1.72 2.39
N VAL A 6 6.28 0.91 3.22
CA VAL A 6 6.92 0.28 4.38
C VAL A 6 8.06 -0.65 3.93
N ASN A 7 9.23 -0.51 4.52
CA ASN A 7 10.33 -1.45 4.31
C ASN A 7 10.04 -2.76 5.06
N ALA A 8 10.07 -3.87 4.35
CA ALA A 8 9.74 -5.20 4.87
C ALA A 8 10.70 -5.67 5.99
N SER A 9 11.91 -5.12 6.07
CA SER A 9 12.88 -5.43 7.14
C SER A 9 12.42 -4.95 8.53
N VAL A 10 11.54 -3.95 8.59
CA VAL A 10 11.04 -3.35 9.83
C VAL A 10 9.70 -3.96 10.27
N ARG A 11 8.86 -4.31 9.34
CA ARG A 11 7.69 -5.16 9.60
C ARG A 11 8.02 -6.55 9.08
N LYS A 12 7.76 -7.61 9.86
CA LYS A 12 7.74 -9.01 9.37
C LYS A 12 6.61 -9.19 8.36
N SER A 13 6.60 -8.33 7.36
CA SER A 13 5.62 -8.29 6.29
C SER A 13 5.99 -9.36 5.27
N LYS A 14 5.06 -10.27 5.02
CA LYS A 14 5.11 -11.23 3.91
C LYS A 14 4.79 -10.54 2.57
N ALA A 15 5.38 -9.35 2.33
CA ALA A 15 5.22 -8.69 1.04
C ALA A 15 5.91 -9.54 -0.05
N LEU A 16 5.18 -9.80 -1.12
CA LEU A 16 5.69 -10.61 -2.25
C LEU A 16 6.89 -9.92 -2.93
N PHE A 17 6.82 -8.61 -3.06
CA PHE A 17 7.86 -7.79 -3.69
C PHE A 17 8.63 -6.96 -2.66
N PRO A 18 9.95 -6.80 -2.83
CA PRO A 18 10.77 -5.88 -2.03
C PRO A 18 10.30 -4.43 -2.19
N ALA A 19 10.72 -3.56 -1.27
CA ALA A 19 10.26 -2.17 -1.22
C ALA A 19 10.58 -1.41 -2.51
N GLU A 20 11.76 -1.63 -3.07
CA GLU A 20 12.25 -0.99 -4.29
C GLU A 20 11.34 -1.31 -5.49
N GLN A 21 10.94 -2.58 -5.64
CA GLN A 21 10.02 -2.96 -6.72
C GLN A 21 8.62 -2.39 -6.51
N ARG A 22 8.14 -2.34 -5.27
CA ARG A 22 6.83 -1.72 -4.97
C ARG A 22 6.83 -0.23 -5.26
N ILE A 23 7.94 0.46 -4.99
CA ILE A 23 8.12 1.86 -5.35
C ILE A 23 8.08 2.02 -6.87
N ALA A 24 8.85 1.23 -7.62
CA ALA A 24 8.84 1.27 -9.08
C ALA A 24 7.44 1.05 -9.67
N PHE A 25 6.66 0.10 -9.13
CA PHE A 25 5.28 -0.12 -9.56
C PHE A 25 4.36 1.08 -9.29
N ILE A 26 4.52 1.74 -8.15
CA ILE A 26 3.74 2.95 -7.82
C ILE A 26 4.13 4.10 -8.77
N GLU A 27 5.41 4.31 -8.99
CA GLU A 27 5.91 5.36 -9.88
C GLU A 27 5.44 5.13 -11.32
N GLU A 28 5.48 3.89 -11.82
CA GLU A 28 4.97 3.52 -13.13
C GLU A 28 3.45 3.77 -13.24
N ALA A 29 2.68 3.30 -12.26
CA ALA A 29 1.23 3.48 -12.23
C ALA A 29 0.79 4.94 -12.08
N THR A 30 1.62 5.79 -11.50
CA THR A 30 1.33 7.21 -11.26
C THR A 30 2.15 8.16 -12.14
N ALA A 31 2.82 7.66 -13.18
CA ALA A 31 3.67 8.45 -14.06
C ALA A 31 2.94 9.62 -14.75
N HIS A 32 1.62 9.54 -14.87
CA HIS A 32 0.75 10.59 -15.41
C HIS A 32 0.44 11.71 -14.40
N LEU A 33 0.90 11.60 -13.15
CA LEU A 33 0.64 12.53 -12.03
C LEU A 33 1.94 13.22 -11.60
N ASP A 34 2.13 14.46 -11.97
CA ASP A 34 3.35 15.24 -11.66
C ASP A 34 3.58 15.47 -10.15
N ASN A 35 2.51 15.40 -9.36
CA ASN A 35 2.51 15.72 -7.93
C ASN A 35 2.52 14.48 -7.02
N VAL A 36 2.75 13.28 -7.55
CA VAL A 36 2.84 12.02 -6.78
C VAL A 36 4.27 11.49 -6.81
N ARG A 37 4.74 11.02 -5.67
CA ARG A 37 6.04 10.34 -5.52
C ARG A 37 5.90 9.19 -4.56
N ALA A 38 6.67 8.13 -4.73
CA ALA A 38 6.78 7.04 -3.77
C ALA A 38 8.08 7.17 -2.96
N ALA A 39 8.04 6.77 -1.69
CA ALA A 39 9.23 6.76 -0.86
C ALA A 39 9.20 5.62 0.18
N PRO A 40 10.32 4.92 0.40
CA PRO A 40 10.43 3.90 1.42
C PRO A 40 10.52 4.52 2.81
N PHE A 41 9.99 3.82 3.83
CA PHE A 41 10.22 4.19 5.22
C PHE A 41 10.41 2.94 6.10
N GLY A 42 11.23 3.12 7.14
CA GLY A 42 11.56 2.09 8.13
C GLY A 42 11.59 2.61 9.56
N VAL A 43 10.93 3.74 9.80
CA VAL A 43 10.77 4.42 11.09
C VAL A 43 9.29 4.49 11.45
N LEU A 44 8.93 5.15 12.55
CA LEU A 44 7.52 5.44 12.82
C LEU A 44 6.91 6.28 11.70
N LEU A 45 5.64 6.02 11.37
CA LEU A 45 4.95 6.74 10.30
C LEU A 45 4.89 8.24 10.54
N VAL A 46 4.73 8.65 11.79
CA VAL A 46 4.70 10.07 12.18
C VAL A 46 6.06 10.74 11.99
N ASP A 47 7.16 10.06 12.33
CA ASP A 47 8.52 10.58 12.10
C ASP A 47 8.80 10.73 10.60
N PHE A 48 8.39 9.74 9.81
CA PHE A 48 8.50 9.82 8.35
C PHE A 48 7.67 10.97 7.78
N ALA A 49 6.44 11.17 8.27
CA ALA A 49 5.57 12.27 7.85
C ALA A 49 6.23 13.63 8.14
N HIS A 50 6.78 13.82 9.34
CA HIS A 50 7.53 15.03 9.70
C HIS A 50 8.77 15.23 8.83
N GLN A 51 9.56 14.19 8.58
CA GLN A 51 10.73 14.26 7.69
C GLN A 51 10.36 14.69 6.26
N LYS A 52 9.14 14.40 5.82
CA LYS A 52 8.63 14.78 4.51
C LYS A 52 7.85 16.09 4.49
N GLY A 53 7.72 16.76 5.64
CA GLY A 53 6.94 17.99 5.78
C GLY A 53 5.44 17.77 5.50
N ALA A 54 4.94 16.55 5.76
CA ALA A 54 3.53 16.26 5.60
C ALA A 54 2.72 16.87 6.75
N VAL A 55 1.53 17.35 6.44
CA VAL A 55 0.57 17.91 7.41
C VAL A 55 -0.57 16.94 7.70
N ALA A 56 -0.71 15.90 6.90
CA ALA A 56 -1.76 14.90 7.07
C ALA A 56 -1.31 13.52 6.55
N ILE A 57 -1.89 12.48 7.15
CA ILE A 57 -1.77 11.08 6.73
C ILE A 57 -3.11 10.68 6.12
N VAL A 58 -3.10 10.30 4.83
CA VAL A 58 -4.30 9.85 4.12
C VAL A 58 -4.35 8.32 4.14
N LYS A 59 -5.50 7.76 4.50
CA LYS A 59 -5.74 6.33 4.61
C LYS A 59 -6.99 5.93 3.84
N GLY A 60 -6.90 4.88 3.02
CA GLY A 60 -8.04 4.27 2.34
C GLY A 60 -8.74 3.24 3.21
N LEU A 61 -10.07 3.26 3.23
CA LEU A 61 -10.90 2.30 3.94
C LEU A 61 -11.79 1.54 2.94
N ARG A 62 -11.87 0.22 3.06
CA ARG A 62 -12.68 -0.64 2.19
C ARG A 62 -13.85 -1.25 2.93
N ALA A 63 -13.66 -1.56 4.23
CA ALA A 63 -14.63 -2.25 5.07
C ALA A 63 -14.59 -1.70 6.50
N ILE A 64 -15.58 -2.08 7.30
CA ILE A 64 -15.68 -1.71 8.71
C ILE A 64 -14.46 -2.22 9.50
N SER A 65 -13.97 -3.42 9.20
CA SER A 65 -12.77 -3.98 9.84
C SER A 65 -11.50 -3.15 9.58
N ASP A 66 -11.38 -2.55 8.39
CA ASP A 66 -10.27 -1.63 8.09
C ASP A 66 -10.38 -0.38 8.99
N PHE A 67 -11.60 0.13 9.19
CA PHE A 67 -11.85 1.31 10.02
C PHE A 67 -11.45 1.08 11.49
N GLU A 68 -11.80 -0.06 12.06
CA GLU A 68 -11.44 -0.39 13.45
C GLU A 68 -9.92 -0.37 13.64
N TYR A 69 -9.18 -1.09 12.80
CA TYR A 69 -7.72 -1.14 12.85
C TYR A 69 -7.08 0.23 12.60
N GLU A 70 -7.53 0.96 11.58
CA GLU A 70 -6.96 2.26 11.23
C GLU A 70 -7.31 3.34 12.27
N THR A 71 -8.43 3.21 12.98
CA THR A 71 -8.80 4.09 14.09
C THR A 71 -7.83 3.91 15.25
N GLU A 72 -7.53 2.66 15.65
CA GLU A 72 -6.54 2.37 16.69
C GLU A 72 -5.17 2.97 16.33
N MET A 73 -4.70 2.71 15.11
CA MET A 73 -3.43 3.26 14.64
C MET A 73 -3.42 4.79 14.59
N THR A 74 -4.55 5.40 14.26
CA THR A 74 -4.68 6.86 14.25
C THR A 74 -4.62 7.46 15.64
N GLN A 75 -5.23 6.83 16.64
CA GLN A 75 -5.11 7.27 18.04
C GLN A 75 -3.66 7.20 18.52
N LEU A 76 -2.93 6.13 18.19
CA LEU A 76 -1.51 6.00 18.51
C LEU A 76 -0.66 7.07 17.80
N ASN A 77 -0.92 7.32 16.51
CA ASN A 77 -0.23 8.38 15.77
C ASN A 77 -0.49 9.77 16.38
N ARG A 78 -1.75 10.05 16.75
CA ARG A 78 -2.13 11.32 17.38
C ARG A 78 -1.51 11.52 18.76
N TYR A 79 -1.34 10.43 19.52
CA TYR A 79 -0.62 10.45 20.79
C TYR A 79 0.84 10.85 20.61
N LEU A 80 1.49 10.38 19.53
CA LEU A 80 2.90 10.65 19.23
C LEU A 80 3.10 12.01 18.53
N ALA A 81 2.16 12.43 17.70
CA ALA A 81 2.26 13.64 16.86
C ALA A 81 0.87 14.26 16.69
N SER A 82 0.49 15.13 17.63
CA SER A 82 -0.82 15.78 17.67
C SER A 82 -1.03 16.84 16.57
N ASP A 83 0.03 17.24 15.92
CA ASP A 83 0.07 18.19 14.80
C ASP A 83 -0.19 17.55 13.43
N LEU A 84 -0.19 16.21 13.35
CA LEU A 84 -0.49 15.47 12.12
C LEU A 84 -1.97 15.06 12.08
N GLU A 85 -2.68 15.53 11.06
CA GLU A 85 -4.07 15.11 10.83
C GLU A 85 -4.13 13.74 10.15
N SER A 86 -5.23 13.01 10.39
CA SER A 86 -5.53 11.75 9.69
C SER A 86 -6.81 11.91 8.89
N VAL A 87 -6.74 11.64 7.59
CA VAL A 87 -7.85 11.74 6.65
C VAL A 87 -8.19 10.34 6.13
N PHE A 88 -9.46 9.95 6.27
CA PHE A 88 -9.96 8.67 5.78
C PHE A 88 -10.76 8.86 4.50
N ILE A 89 -10.46 8.04 3.49
CA ILE A 89 -11.19 8.03 2.21
C ILE A 89 -11.77 6.64 2.01
N MET A 90 -13.09 6.57 1.86
CA MET A 90 -13.77 5.31 1.56
C MET A 90 -13.50 4.88 0.12
N ALA A 91 -13.15 3.62 -0.06
CA ALA A 91 -13.03 3.02 -1.39
C ALA A 91 -14.38 3.02 -2.10
N SER A 92 -14.35 3.25 -3.41
CA SER A 92 -15.54 3.08 -4.24
C SER A 92 -16.09 1.64 -4.13
N PRO A 93 -17.41 1.43 -4.16
CA PRO A 93 -18.03 0.11 -4.00
C PRO A 93 -17.43 -0.97 -4.90
N GLN A 94 -17.09 -0.61 -6.13
CA GLN A 94 -16.45 -1.51 -7.11
C GLN A 94 -15.07 -2.03 -6.70
N TYR A 95 -14.40 -1.40 -5.72
CA TYR A 95 -13.08 -1.81 -5.20
C TYR A 95 -13.13 -2.26 -3.73
N SER A 96 -14.30 -2.27 -3.11
CA SER A 96 -14.43 -2.59 -1.67
C SER A 96 -14.01 -4.01 -1.33
N PHE A 97 -14.14 -4.96 -2.27
CA PHE A 97 -13.72 -6.35 -2.12
C PHE A 97 -12.22 -6.58 -2.38
N LEU A 98 -11.54 -5.59 -2.95
CA LEU A 98 -10.17 -5.74 -3.44
C LEU A 98 -9.17 -5.81 -2.29
N SER A 99 -8.38 -6.87 -2.24
CA SER A 99 -7.28 -7.03 -1.29
C SER A 99 -6.06 -7.66 -1.95
N SER A 100 -4.87 -7.32 -1.46
CA SER A 100 -3.62 -7.93 -1.95
C SER A 100 -3.59 -9.45 -1.79
N SER A 101 -4.24 -9.99 -0.77
CA SER A 101 -4.35 -11.44 -0.56
C SER A 101 -5.26 -12.07 -1.60
N GLY A 102 -6.44 -11.49 -1.85
CA GLY A 102 -7.39 -11.98 -2.86
C GLY A 102 -6.81 -11.94 -4.27
N VAL A 103 -6.14 -10.83 -4.64
CA VAL A 103 -5.50 -10.73 -5.98
C VAL A 103 -4.39 -11.77 -6.14
N LYS A 104 -3.55 -11.99 -5.12
CA LYS A 104 -2.52 -13.04 -5.15
C LYS A 104 -3.12 -14.43 -5.25
N GLU A 105 -4.20 -14.71 -4.55
CA GLU A 105 -4.91 -15.97 -4.59
C GLU A 105 -5.46 -16.24 -6.00
N LEU A 106 -6.21 -15.28 -6.57
CA LEU A 106 -6.70 -15.38 -7.94
C LEU A 106 -5.57 -15.63 -8.95
N ALA A 107 -4.48 -14.85 -8.87
CA ALA A 107 -3.33 -15.02 -9.75
C ALA A 107 -2.67 -16.40 -9.60
N THR A 108 -2.60 -16.93 -8.36
CA THR A 108 -2.02 -18.24 -8.07
C THR A 108 -2.80 -19.39 -8.76
N PHE A 109 -4.11 -19.25 -8.86
CA PHE A 109 -5.00 -20.25 -9.49
C PHE A 109 -5.32 -19.94 -10.96
N GLY A 110 -4.62 -18.97 -11.57
CA GLY A 110 -4.78 -18.63 -12.99
C GLY A 110 -6.00 -17.77 -13.30
N GLY A 111 -6.60 -17.15 -12.30
CA GLY A 111 -7.70 -16.20 -12.46
C GLY A 111 -7.27 -14.92 -13.17
N HIS A 112 -8.24 -14.27 -13.81
CA HIS A 112 -8.05 -12.96 -14.44
C HIS A 112 -7.89 -11.87 -13.37
N ILE A 113 -6.82 -11.08 -13.46
CA ILE A 113 -6.49 -10.03 -12.49
C ILE A 113 -6.17 -8.68 -13.14
N ASP A 114 -6.19 -8.60 -14.46
CA ASP A 114 -5.67 -7.43 -15.19
C ASP A 114 -6.51 -6.17 -14.92
N ASP A 115 -7.81 -6.32 -14.62
CA ASP A 115 -8.70 -5.23 -14.20
C ASP A 115 -8.57 -4.85 -12.70
N LEU A 116 -7.79 -5.63 -11.93
CA LEU A 116 -7.65 -5.49 -10.48
C LEU A 116 -6.31 -4.85 -10.07
N VAL A 117 -5.40 -4.69 -11.01
CA VAL A 117 -4.06 -4.12 -10.81
C VAL A 117 -3.73 -3.14 -11.94
N PRO A 118 -2.80 -2.20 -11.73
CA PRO A 118 -2.35 -1.33 -12.82
C PRO A 118 -1.77 -2.13 -13.99
N GLU A 119 -1.84 -1.56 -15.18
CA GLU A 119 -1.32 -2.16 -16.41
C GLU A 119 0.13 -2.62 -16.25
N GLY A 120 0.47 -3.79 -16.76
CA GLY A 120 1.81 -4.39 -16.69
C GLY A 120 2.19 -4.99 -15.33
N ILE A 121 1.43 -4.76 -14.27
CA ILE A 121 1.71 -5.34 -12.94
C ILE A 121 1.20 -6.77 -12.83
N GLY A 122 0.10 -7.10 -13.53
CA GLY A 122 -0.52 -8.44 -13.49
C GLY A 122 0.44 -9.54 -13.89
N ASP A 123 1.17 -9.38 -14.98
CA ASP A 123 2.12 -10.37 -15.48
C ASP A 123 3.30 -10.55 -14.52
N ARG A 124 3.86 -9.45 -14.01
CA ARG A 124 4.95 -9.49 -13.02
C ARG A 124 4.52 -10.21 -11.74
N LEU A 125 3.25 -10.03 -11.32
CA LEU A 125 2.68 -10.73 -10.18
C LEU A 125 2.60 -12.25 -10.44
N LYS A 126 2.06 -12.65 -11.59
CA LYS A 126 1.96 -14.07 -12.00
C LYS A 126 3.34 -14.73 -12.07
N GLU A 127 4.32 -14.06 -12.67
CA GLU A 127 5.71 -14.55 -12.78
C GLU A 127 6.36 -14.75 -11.41
N GLU A 128 6.23 -13.79 -10.48
CA GLU A 128 6.85 -13.89 -9.16
C GLU A 128 6.19 -15.00 -8.32
N LEU A 129 4.86 -15.15 -8.41
CA LEU A 129 4.16 -16.25 -7.74
C LEU A 129 4.59 -17.61 -8.29
N ALA A 130 4.76 -17.76 -9.61
CA ALA A 130 5.27 -18.98 -10.23
C ALA A 130 6.68 -19.30 -9.74
N ARG A 131 7.55 -18.31 -9.67
CA ARG A 131 8.95 -18.45 -9.17
C ARG A 131 9.02 -18.90 -7.72
N GLN A 132 8.10 -18.44 -6.86
CA GLN A 132 8.06 -18.85 -5.44
C GLN A 132 7.51 -20.27 -5.24
N ARG A 133 6.70 -20.78 -6.16
CA ARG A 133 6.18 -22.18 -6.12
C ARG A 133 7.24 -23.21 -6.50
N THR A 134 8.30 -22.80 -7.16
CA THR A 134 9.37 -23.69 -7.65
C THR A 134 10.56 -23.80 -6.67
N LYS A 135 10.53 -23.03 -5.59
CA LYS A 135 11.50 -23.08 -4.48
C LYS A 135 10.96 -23.89 -3.31
#